data_c6f3a01288adc4e31908897fdf5fb83c
#
_entry.id   c6f3a01288adc4e31908897fdf5fb83c
#
_cell.length_a   1.000
_cell.length_b   1.000
_cell.length_c   1.000
_cell.angle_alpha   90.00
_cell.angle_beta   90.00
_cell.angle_gamma   90.00
#
_symmetry.space_group_name_H-M   'P 1'
#
loop_
_entity.id
_entity.type
_entity.pdbx_description
1 polymer ?
#
loop_
_entity_poly.entity_id
_entity_poly.type
_entity_poly.pdbx_seq_one_letter_code
_entity_poly.pdbx_strand_id
1 'polypeptide(L)'
;MGVRLAGKVAIITGSGQGIGRATAIAFAAEGATVIVATRTAAHGEETLRRITAAGGNAVLRQVDIGDHAATRALVDEIAATCGRLDIIVHNAAAFGRKTIEEMDHETLDRLFNVNVKACFTLAQAALPHMRKQGGGRFLVTSSVTGPKVSMPGSGAYATSKAAVTGFIHTAAIELAADNITVNAIEPGYIDTPGLAGLKARFGEDRIAHFIPAKRLGRPEEIAGPMVFLASDEASYITGETIVVDGGARLPESPVFAG
;
A
#
# COMPACT_ATOMS: atom_id res chain seq x y z
N MET A 1 11.26 -17.59 -15.25
CA MET A 1 11.09 -16.41 -14.39
C MET A 1 11.52 -16.81 -12.99
N GLY A 2 12.38 -16.01 -12.34
CA GLY A 2 12.72 -16.27 -10.95
C GLY A 2 11.50 -16.02 -10.08
N VAL A 3 11.18 -16.92 -9.20
CA VAL A 3 10.06 -16.80 -8.24
C VAL A 3 10.59 -16.14 -6.97
N ARG A 4 10.66 -14.81 -6.96
CA ARG A 4 11.27 -13.99 -5.88
C ARG A 4 10.57 -14.13 -4.52
N LEU A 5 9.29 -14.52 -4.53
CA LEU A 5 8.46 -14.66 -3.33
C LEU A 5 7.99 -16.11 -3.10
N ALA A 6 8.70 -17.09 -3.68
CA ALA A 6 8.33 -18.49 -3.58
C ALA A 6 8.19 -18.94 -2.12
N GLY A 7 7.04 -19.55 -1.79
CA GLY A 7 6.73 -20.08 -0.46
C GLY A 7 6.49 -19.03 0.63
N LYS A 8 6.47 -17.73 0.28
CA LYS A 8 6.13 -16.64 1.20
C LYS A 8 4.61 -16.50 1.33
N VAL A 9 4.14 -16.08 2.50
CA VAL A 9 2.73 -15.74 2.77
C VAL A 9 2.61 -14.22 2.94
N ALA A 10 1.75 -13.59 2.15
CA ALA A 10 1.60 -12.14 2.12
C ALA A 10 0.15 -11.71 2.36
N ILE A 11 -0.10 -10.87 3.37
CA ILE A 11 -1.37 -10.16 3.55
C ILE A 11 -1.28 -8.82 2.82
N ILE A 12 -2.20 -8.57 1.88
CA ILE A 12 -2.27 -7.30 1.14
C ILE A 12 -3.63 -6.65 1.40
N THR A 13 -3.63 -5.55 2.14
CA THR A 13 -4.86 -4.83 2.48
C THR A 13 -5.32 -3.94 1.32
N GLY A 14 -6.64 -3.80 1.13
CA GLY A 14 -7.20 -3.03 0.03
C GLY A 14 -6.91 -3.63 -1.36
N SER A 15 -6.69 -4.93 -1.43
CA SER A 15 -6.27 -5.64 -2.65
C SER A 15 -7.42 -6.02 -3.60
N GLY A 16 -8.63 -5.46 -3.37
CA GLY A 16 -9.77 -5.69 -4.25
C GLY A 16 -9.73 -4.93 -5.58
N GLN A 17 -8.94 -3.85 -5.70
CA GLN A 17 -8.85 -3.03 -6.91
C GLN A 17 -7.55 -2.20 -6.95
N GLY A 18 -7.29 -1.50 -8.06
CA GLY A 18 -6.19 -0.55 -8.24
C GLY A 18 -4.82 -1.13 -7.89
N ILE A 19 -4.01 -0.36 -7.17
CA ILE A 19 -2.65 -0.73 -6.78
C ILE A 19 -2.63 -2.04 -5.99
N GLY A 20 -3.53 -2.19 -5.01
CA GLY A 20 -3.57 -3.39 -4.18
C GLY A 20 -3.87 -4.66 -4.97
N ARG A 21 -4.78 -4.60 -5.97
CA ARG A 21 -5.03 -5.73 -6.88
C ARG A 21 -3.81 -6.06 -7.72
N ALA A 22 -3.18 -5.05 -8.33
CA ALA A 22 -1.97 -5.25 -9.15
C ALA A 22 -0.84 -5.85 -8.30
N THR A 23 -0.65 -5.37 -7.09
CA THR A 23 0.33 -5.93 -6.14
C THR A 23 0.02 -7.39 -5.79
N ALA A 24 -1.26 -7.70 -5.51
CA ALA A 24 -1.68 -9.07 -5.20
C ALA A 24 -1.40 -10.05 -6.36
N ILE A 25 -1.74 -9.64 -7.59
CA ILE A 25 -1.46 -10.43 -8.79
C ILE A 25 0.04 -10.61 -9.00
N ALA A 26 0.84 -9.56 -8.87
CA ALA A 26 2.29 -9.61 -9.03
C ALA A 26 2.95 -10.52 -7.97
N PHE A 27 2.54 -10.44 -6.70
CA PHE A 27 3.05 -11.27 -5.63
C PHE A 27 2.74 -12.75 -5.87
N ALA A 28 1.52 -13.07 -6.30
CA ALA A 28 1.12 -14.44 -6.64
C ALA A 28 1.91 -14.97 -7.84
N ALA A 29 2.17 -14.16 -8.85
CA ALA A 29 2.99 -14.51 -10.01
C ALA A 29 4.46 -14.78 -9.65
N GLU A 30 4.95 -14.20 -8.54
CA GLU A 30 6.28 -14.46 -7.97
C GLU A 30 6.29 -15.60 -6.94
N GLY A 31 5.20 -16.37 -6.84
CA GLY A 31 5.12 -17.61 -6.04
C GLY A 31 4.68 -17.43 -4.59
N ALA A 32 4.19 -16.24 -4.20
CA ALA A 32 3.61 -16.05 -2.89
C ALA A 32 2.20 -16.64 -2.78
N THR A 33 1.83 -17.11 -1.60
CA THR A 33 0.42 -17.28 -1.22
C THR A 33 -0.11 -15.94 -0.74
N VAL A 34 -1.08 -15.38 -1.47
CA VAL A 34 -1.60 -14.03 -1.24
C VAL A 34 -2.92 -14.05 -0.50
N ILE A 35 -2.99 -13.32 0.61
CA ILE A 35 -4.25 -13.05 1.30
C ILE A 35 -4.81 -11.73 0.75
N VAL A 36 -5.86 -11.86 -0.06
CA VAL A 36 -6.60 -10.74 -0.62
C VAL A 36 -7.52 -10.19 0.47
N ALA A 37 -7.06 -9.18 1.21
CA ALA A 37 -7.81 -8.56 2.29
C ALA A 37 -8.51 -7.30 1.78
N THR A 38 -9.83 -7.29 1.76
CA THR A 38 -10.63 -6.18 1.23
C THR A 38 -11.98 -6.06 1.92
N ARG A 39 -12.52 -4.83 1.96
CA ARG A 39 -13.84 -4.57 2.54
C ARG A 39 -15.00 -5.03 1.64
N THR A 40 -14.80 -5.01 0.33
CA THR A 40 -15.84 -5.34 -0.66
C THR A 40 -15.59 -6.73 -1.24
N ALA A 41 -16.44 -7.69 -0.89
CA ALA A 41 -16.28 -9.10 -1.30
C ALA A 41 -16.16 -9.26 -2.83
N ALA A 42 -17.07 -8.66 -3.60
CA ALA A 42 -17.06 -8.75 -5.07
C ALA A 42 -15.76 -8.27 -5.72
N HIS A 43 -15.12 -7.21 -5.17
CA HIS A 43 -13.83 -6.76 -5.66
C HIS A 43 -12.71 -7.75 -5.33
N GLY A 44 -12.80 -8.40 -4.17
CA GLY A 44 -11.85 -9.43 -3.75
C GLY A 44 -11.97 -10.70 -4.57
N GLU A 45 -13.20 -11.13 -4.86
CA GLU A 45 -13.50 -12.29 -5.72
C GLU A 45 -12.91 -12.13 -7.12
N GLU A 46 -13.03 -10.93 -7.71
CA GLU A 46 -12.42 -10.63 -9.00
C GLU A 46 -10.88 -10.71 -8.95
N THR A 47 -10.28 -10.23 -7.86
CA THR A 47 -8.82 -10.36 -7.68
C THR A 47 -8.42 -11.82 -7.51
N LEU A 48 -9.13 -12.57 -6.70
CA LEU A 48 -8.92 -14.01 -6.50
C LEU A 48 -9.02 -14.77 -7.83
N ARG A 49 -10.09 -14.50 -8.59
CA ARG A 49 -10.29 -15.12 -9.90
C ARG A 49 -9.13 -14.88 -10.87
N ARG A 50 -8.61 -13.64 -10.93
CA ARG A 50 -7.45 -13.31 -11.79
C ARG A 50 -6.19 -14.04 -11.38
N ILE A 51 -5.92 -14.12 -10.07
CA ILE A 51 -4.75 -14.83 -9.54
C ILE A 51 -4.85 -16.33 -9.86
N THR A 52 -6.00 -16.95 -9.57
CA THR A 52 -6.24 -18.38 -9.80
C THR A 52 -6.17 -18.73 -11.28
N ALA A 53 -6.77 -17.89 -12.16
CA ALA A 53 -6.71 -18.09 -13.61
C ALA A 53 -5.29 -18.04 -14.18
N ALA A 54 -4.38 -17.31 -13.51
CA ALA A 54 -2.95 -17.26 -13.85
C ALA A 54 -2.11 -18.37 -13.16
N GLY A 55 -2.75 -19.30 -12.42
CA GLY A 55 -2.07 -20.39 -11.72
C GLY A 55 -1.43 -20.00 -10.39
N GLY A 56 -1.73 -18.81 -9.87
CA GLY A 56 -1.24 -18.34 -8.57
C GLY A 56 -2.12 -18.80 -7.41
N ASN A 57 -1.59 -18.68 -6.19
CA ASN A 57 -2.27 -19.03 -4.95
C ASN A 57 -2.78 -17.79 -4.21
N ALA A 58 -4.07 -17.75 -3.91
CA ALA A 58 -4.64 -16.69 -3.10
C ALA A 58 -5.84 -17.16 -2.28
N VAL A 59 -6.12 -16.43 -1.21
CA VAL A 59 -7.28 -16.62 -0.33
C VAL A 59 -7.93 -15.26 -0.10
N LEU A 60 -9.26 -15.17 -0.25
CA LEU A 60 -10.01 -13.96 0.06
C LEU A 60 -10.36 -13.88 1.54
N ARG A 61 -10.14 -12.70 2.14
CA ARG A 61 -10.66 -12.34 3.46
C ARG A 61 -11.37 -10.99 3.39
N GLN A 62 -12.64 -10.98 3.74
CA GLN A 62 -13.39 -9.74 3.86
C GLN A 62 -13.13 -9.12 5.23
N VAL A 63 -12.54 -7.91 5.23
CA VAL A 63 -12.18 -7.19 6.46
C VAL A 63 -12.20 -5.68 6.22
N ASP A 64 -12.69 -4.93 7.19
CA ASP A 64 -12.45 -3.48 7.30
C ASP A 64 -11.20 -3.26 8.15
N ILE A 65 -10.16 -2.69 7.56
CA ILE A 65 -8.89 -2.43 8.25
C ILE A 65 -9.03 -1.34 9.32
N GLY A 66 -10.08 -0.54 9.27
CA GLY A 66 -10.45 0.38 10.35
C GLY A 66 -11.00 -0.31 11.60
N ASP A 67 -11.44 -1.57 11.50
CA ASP A 67 -11.73 -2.43 12.65
C ASP A 67 -10.43 -3.11 13.10
N HIS A 68 -9.81 -2.57 14.14
CA HIS A 68 -8.52 -3.04 14.64
C HIS A 68 -8.60 -4.43 15.29
N ALA A 69 -9.75 -4.81 15.86
CA ALA A 69 -9.94 -6.14 16.43
C ALA A 69 -10.03 -7.19 15.32
N ALA A 70 -10.85 -6.94 14.29
CA ALA A 70 -10.94 -7.80 13.12
C ALA A 70 -9.60 -7.89 12.36
N THR A 71 -8.83 -6.78 12.28
CA THR A 71 -7.51 -6.76 11.65
C THR A 71 -6.51 -7.65 12.40
N ARG A 72 -6.48 -7.64 13.74
CA ARG A 72 -5.65 -8.54 14.54
C ARG A 72 -6.05 -9.99 14.33
N ALA A 73 -7.35 -10.29 14.44
CA ALA A 73 -7.88 -11.63 14.24
C ALA A 73 -7.52 -12.20 12.86
N LEU A 74 -7.58 -11.38 11.81
CA LEU A 74 -7.13 -11.77 10.47
C LEU A 74 -5.66 -12.19 10.47
N VAL A 75 -4.78 -11.39 11.05
CA VAL A 75 -3.33 -11.66 11.05
C VAL A 75 -3.04 -12.96 11.79
N ASP A 76 -3.64 -13.15 12.97
CA ASP A 76 -3.46 -14.35 13.79
C ASP A 76 -4.03 -15.62 13.09
N GLU A 77 -5.20 -15.51 12.47
CA GLU A 77 -5.82 -16.58 11.69
C GLU A 77 -4.89 -17.03 10.55
N ILE A 78 -4.36 -16.09 9.78
CA ILE A 78 -3.50 -16.40 8.63
C ILE A 78 -2.19 -17.03 9.09
N ALA A 79 -1.55 -16.49 10.12
CA ALA A 79 -0.33 -17.06 10.66
C ALA A 79 -0.54 -18.49 11.18
N ALA A 80 -1.68 -18.76 11.83
CA ALA A 80 -2.04 -20.10 12.30
C ALA A 80 -2.35 -21.06 11.16
N THR A 81 -3.15 -20.62 10.17
CA THR A 81 -3.61 -21.49 9.07
C THR A 81 -2.50 -21.81 8.08
N CYS A 82 -1.66 -20.81 7.74
CA CYS A 82 -0.55 -20.99 6.80
C CYS A 82 0.75 -21.45 7.48
N GLY A 83 0.82 -21.45 8.81
CA GLY A 83 2.00 -21.80 9.58
C GLY A 83 3.12 -20.73 9.52
N ARG A 84 2.90 -19.63 8.80
CA ARG A 84 3.85 -18.52 8.62
C ARG A 84 3.15 -17.25 8.16
N LEU A 85 3.82 -16.11 8.36
CA LEU A 85 3.43 -14.82 7.79
C LEU A 85 4.69 -14.01 7.48
N ASP A 86 5.02 -13.86 6.21
CA ASP A 86 6.28 -13.25 5.78
C ASP A 86 6.15 -11.77 5.45
N ILE A 87 5.01 -11.37 4.86
CA ILE A 87 4.88 -10.05 4.27
C ILE A 87 3.53 -9.44 4.66
N ILE A 88 3.58 -8.19 5.12
CA ILE A 88 2.42 -7.31 5.23
C ILE A 88 2.58 -6.20 4.19
N VAL A 89 1.54 -5.98 3.38
CA VAL A 89 1.40 -4.79 2.53
C VAL A 89 0.17 -4.02 3.00
N HIS A 90 0.39 -2.92 3.72
CA HIS A 90 -0.68 -2.00 4.07
C HIS A 90 -0.91 -1.04 2.90
N ASN A 91 -1.86 -1.41 2.03
CA ASN A 91 -2.26 -0.61 0.87
C ASN A 91 -3.66 0.01 1.01
N ALA A 92 -4.52 -0.53 1.87
CA ALA A 92 -5.83 0.07 2.13
C ALA A 92 -5.69 1.54 2.55
N ALA A 93 -6.52 2.41 2.00
CA ALA A 93 -6.53 3.82 2.35
C ALA A 93 -7.96 4.38 2.38
N ALA A 94 -8.18 5.31 3.31
CA ALA A 94 -9.33 6.19 3.32
C ALA A 94 -8.94 7.52 2.66
N PHE A 95 -9.89 8.08 1.92
CA PHE A 95 -9.79 9.38 1.27
C PHE A 95 -10.87 10.32 1.81
N GLY A 96 -10.58 11.60 1.81
CA GLY A 96 -11.53 12.67 2.11
C GLY A 96 -10.99 13.98 1.55
N ARG A 97 -11.84 14.73 0.84
CA ARG A 97 -11.48 16.03 0.28
C ARG A 97 -12.35 17.09 0.91
N LYS A 98 -11.76 17.83 1.84
CA LYS A 98 -12.35 19.00 2.50
C LYS A 98 -11.23 20.01 2.73
N THR A 99 -11.56 21.29 2.64
CA THR A 99 -10.65 22.35 3.06
C THR A 99 -10.36 22.22 4.56
N ILE A 100 -9.37 22.94 5.06
CA ILE A 100 -9.08 22.95 6.51
C ILE A 100 -10.29 23.44 7.30
N GLU A 101 -10.99 24.45 6.79
CA GLU A 101 -12.18 25.03 7.42
C GLU A 101 -13.38 24.09 7.45
N GLU A 102 -13.55 23.27 6.40
CA GLU A 102 -14.67 22.32 6.26
C GLU A 102 -14.41 20.98 6.91
N MET A 103 -13.18 20.74 7.39
CA MET A 103 -12.78 19.42 7.91
C MET A 103 -13.49 19.10 9.22
N ASP A 104 -14.36 18.10 9.21
CA ASP A 104 -14.97 17.56 10.42
C ASP A 104 -14.09 16.45 11.04
N HIS A 105 -14.28 16.28 12.35
CA HIS A 105 -13.53 15.29 13.12
C HIS A 105 -13.82 13.85 12.70
N GLU A 106 -15.04 13.51 12.28
CA GLU A 106 -15.40 12.17 11.85
C GLU A 106 -14.58 11.75 10.60
N THR A 107 -14.51 12.64 9.61
CA THR A 107 -13.68 12.43 8.42
C THR A 107 -12.20 12.30 8.79
N LEU A 108 -11.70 13.18 9.66
CA LEU A 108 -10.32 13.17 10.12
C LEU A 108 -9.99 11.86 10.84
N ASP A 109 -10.81 11.48 11.82
CA ASP A 109 -10.63 10.24 12.60
C ASP A 109 -10.65 9.00 11.72
N ARG A 110 -11.57 8.93 10.74
CA ARG A 110 -11.64 7.84 9.78
C ARG A 110 -10.37 7.72 8.93
N LEU A 111 -9.82 8.85 8.46
CA LEU A 111 -8.58 8.85 7.68
C LEU A 111 -7.40 8.37 8.53
N PHE A 112 -7.26 8.90 9.74
CA PHE A 112 -6.20 8.48 10.66
C PHE A 112 -6.35 7.04 11.10
N ASN A 113 -7.58 6.60 11.34
CA ASN A 113 -7.88 5.23 11.75
C ASN A 113 -7.40 4.21 10.70
N VAL A 114 -7.74 4.45 9.43
CA VAL A 114 -7.39 3.54 8.33
C VAL A 114 -5.94 3.74 7.87
N ASN A 115 -5.48 4.99 7.69
CA ASN A 115 -4.19 5.24 7.04
C ASN A 115 -3.00 5.15 8.01
N VAL A 116 -3.21 5.44 9.31
CA VAL A 116 -2.14 5.54 10.30
C VAL A 116 -2.25 4.47 11.37
N LYS A 117 -3.35 4.42 12.13
CA LYS A 117 -3.49 3.48 13.25
C LYS A 117 -3.42 2.02 12.78
N ALA A 118 -3.93 1.72 11.57
CA ALA A 118 -3.85 0.38 11.00
C ALA A 118 -2.40 -0.06 10.75
N CYS A 119 -1.44 0.84 10.49
CA CYS A 119 -0.01 0.47 10.41
C CYS A 119 0.46 -0.15 11.73
N PHE A 120 0.14 0.50 12.85
CA PHE A 120 0.49 -0.02 14.19
C PHE A 120 -0.22 -1.34 14.49
N THR A 121 -1.53 -1.44 14.18
CA THR A 121 -2.31 -2.66 14.41
C THR A 121 -1.75 -3.85 13.64
N LEU A 122 -1.49 -3.67 12.34
CA LEU A 122 -0.91 -4.71 11.48
C LEU A 122 0.49 -5.11 11.95
N ALA A 123 1.34 -4.14 12.29
CA ALA A 123 2.68 -4.40 12.80
C ALA A 123 2.61 -5.18 14.12
N GLN A 124 1.88 -4.68 15.12
CA GLN A 124 1.75 -5.33 16.42
C GLN A 124 1.23 -6.77 16.33
N ALA A 125 0.30 -7.02 15.40
CA ALA A 125 -0.23 -8.37 15.19
C ALA A 125 0.77 -9.28 14.45
N ALA A 126 1.50 -8.76 13.44
CA ALA A 126 2.41 -9.57 12.63
C ALA A 126 3.75 -9.86 13.31
N LEU A 127 4.26 -8.95 14.14
CA LEU A 127 5.60 -9.05 14.72
C LEU A 127 5.88 -10.34 15.50
N PRO A 128 4.98 -10.87 16.37
CA PRO A 128 5.23 -12.14 17.06
C PRO A 128 5.46 -13.30 16.08
N HIS A 129 4.71 -13.31 14.97
CA HIS A 129 4.81 -14.35 13.95
C HIS A 129 6.09 -14.19 13.12
N MET A 130 6.42 -12.96 12.70
CA MET A 130 7.64 -12.68 11.96
C MET A 130 8.91 -12.96 12.75
N ARG A 131 8.94 -12.59 14.04
CA ARG A 131 10.06 -12.92 14.94
C ARG A 131 10.27 -14.43 15.11
N LYS A 132 9.17 -15.17 15.29
CA LYS A 132 9.23 -16.64 15.45
C LYS A 132 9.86 -17.33 14.23
N GLN A 133 9.69 -16.81 13.04
CA GLN A 133 10.22 -17.37 11.79
C GLN A 133 11.56 -16.75 11.34
N GLY A 134 12.10 -15.78 12.10
CA GLY A 134 13.42 -15.18 11.87
C GLY A 134 13.44 -14.01 10.90
N GLY A 135 12.32 -13.34 10.68
CA GLY A 135 12.26 -12.12 9.86
C GLY A 135 10.95 -11.91 9.12
N GLY A 136 10.85 -10.78 8.44
CA GLY A 136 9.65 -10.40 7.68
C GLY A 136 9.83 -9.13 6.85
N ARG A 137 8.78 -8.74 6.14
CA ARG A 137 8.72 -7.51 5.33
C ARG A 137 7.43 -6.77 5.65
N PHE A 138 7.55 -5.51 6.04
CA PHE A 138 6.40 -4.62 6.25
C PHE A 138 6.44 -3.49 5.23
N LEU A 139 5.47 -3.46 4.32
CA LEU A 139 5.43 -2.51 3.22
C LEU A 139 4.18 -1.65 3.34
N VAL A 140 4.30 -0.37 2.98
CA VAL A 140 3.17 0.57 2.98
C VAL A 140 3.04 1.26 1.63
N THR A 141 1.83 1.32 1.10
CA THR A 141 1.48 2.25 0.02
C THR A 141 1.21 3.63 0.63
N SER A 142 2.24 4.48 0.63
CA SER A 142 2.13 5.88 1.04
C SER A 142 1.60 6.75 -0.10
N SER A 143 2.15 7.91 -0.33
CA SER A 143 1.82 8.84 -1.42
C SER A 143 2.90 9.91 -1.54
N VAL A 144 3.09 10.51 -2.71
CA VAL A 144 3.82 11.78 -2.82
C VAL A 144 3.08 12.91 -2.11
N THR A 145 1.73 12.83 -2.04
CA THR A 145 0.89 13.80 -1.31
C THR A 145 1.05 13.61 0.20
N GLY A 146 1.57 14.62 0.84
CA GLY A 146 1.91 14.67 2.26
C GLY A 146 3.42 14.75 2.46
N PRO A 147 4.19 13.69 2.22
CA PRO A 147 5.64 13.72 2.38
C PRO A 147 6.38 14.68 1.44
N LYS A 148 5.89 14.86 0.21
CA LYS A 148 6.62 15.60 -0.85
C LYS A 148 5.87 16.82 -1.38
N VAL A 149 4.57 16.67 -1.63
CA VAL A 149 3.71 17.69 -2.24
C VAL A 149 2.36 17.72 -1.55
N SER A 150 1.52 18.72 -1.87
CA SER A 150 0.13 18.79 -1.40
C SER A 150 -0.75 19.52 -2.40
N MET A 151 -2.07 19.45 -2.16
CA MET A 151 -3.05 20.20 -2.94
C MET A 151 -4.21 20.68 -2.06
N PRO A 152 -4.92 21.74 -2.44
CA PRO A 152 -6.09 22.21 -1.71
C PRO A 152 -7.13 21.09 -1.51
N GLY A 153 -7.67 21.01 -0.31
CA GLY A 153 -8.64 20.00 0.10
C GLY A 153 -8.06 18.62 0.43
N SER A 154 -6.75 18.45 0.44
CA SER A 154 -6.10 17.18 0.82
C SER A 154 -5.50 17.18 2.23
N GLY A 155 -5.77 18.19 3.07
CA GLY A 155 -5.09 18.39 4.35
C GLY A 155 -5.06 17.13 5.23
N ALA A 156 -6.20 16.54 5.54
CA ALA A 156 -6.26 15.34 6.38
C ALA A 156 -5.54 14.12 5.75
N TYR A 157 -5.73 13.93 4.44
CA TYR A 157 -5.04 12.85 3.71
C TYR A 157 -3.52 13.07 3.70
N ALA A 158 -3.07 14.27 3.34
CA ALA A 158 -1.66 14.64 3.32
C ALA A 158 -1.01 14.44 4.69
N THR A 159 -1.65 14.91 5.77
CA THR A 159 -1.17 14.72 7.14
C THR A 159 -1.08 13.24 7.49
N SER A 160 -2.09 12.43 7.13
CA SER A 160 -2.06 10.99 7.41
C SER A 160 -0.93 10.27 6.66
N LYS A 161 -0.63 10.65 5.41
CA LYS A 161 0.46 10.05 4.63
C LYS A 161 1.85 10.53 5.08
N ALA A 162 1.98 11.78 5.54
CA ALA A 162 3.19 12.26 6.18
C ALA A 162 3.47 11.54 7.51
N ALA A 163 2.42 11.28 8.32
CA ALA A 163 2.54 10.51 9.56
C ALA A 163 3.06 9.08 9.33
N VAL A 164 2.71 8.45 8.21
CA VAL A 164 3.22 7.13 7.82
C VAL A 164 4.74 7.13 7.65
N THR A 165 5.34 8.21 7.17
CA THR A 165 6.82 8.32 7.06
C THR A 165 7.48 8.22 8.43
N GLY A 166 6.94 8.90 9.45
CA GLY A 166 7.42 8.78 10.84
C GLY A 166 7.31 7.35 11.39
N PHE A 167 6.19 6.66 11.10
CA PHE A 167 6.03 5.25 11.46
C PHE A 167 7.11 4.38 10.79
N ILE A 168 7.35 4.54 9.48
CA ILE A 168 8.31 3.74 8.73
C ILE A 168 9.72 3.90 9.30
N HIS A 169 10.18 5.14 9.54
CA HIS A 169 11.51 5.40 10.07
C HIS A 169 11.72 4.76 11.45
N THR A 170 10.77 4.95 12.37
CA THR A 170 10.89 4.41 13.73
C THR A 170 10.80 2.89 13.73
N ALA A 171 9.81 2.32 13.03
CA ALA A 171 9.64 0.87 12.95
C ALA A 171 10.85 0.18 12.29
N ALA A 172 11.47 0.81 11.29
CA ALA A 172 12.68 0.28 10.66
C ALA A 172 13.84 0.15 11.67
N ILE A 173 14.04 1.16 12.53
CA ILE A 173 15.08 1.14 13.57
C ILE A 173 14.79 0.05 14.61
N GLU A 174 13.55 -0.01 15.10
CA GLU A 174 13.14 -0.94 16.15
C GLU A 174 13.18 -2.41 15.72
N LEU A 175 12.96 -2.69 14.42
CA LEU A 175 12.74 -4.05 13.92
C LEU A 175 13.92 -4.62 13.11
N ALA A 176 14.93 -3.82 12.82
CA ALA A 176 16.10 -4.25 12.03
C ALA A 176 16.82 -5.45 12.64
N ALA A 177 16.97 -5.47 13.97
CA ALA A 177 17.62 -6.57 14.69
C ALA A 177 16.84 -7.89 14.60
N ASP A 178 15.55 -7.83 14.33
CA ASP A 178 14.66 -8.98 14.12
C ASP A 178 14.66 -9.46 12.65
N ASN A 179 15.54 -8.91 11.78
CA ASN A 179 15.54 -9.16 10.33
C ASN A 179 14.20 -8.81 9.65
N ILE A 180 13.52 -7.78 10.16
CA ILE A 180 12.28 -7.27 9.61
C ILE A 180 12.57 -5.91 8.98
N THR A 181 12.33 -5.78 7.66
CA THR A 181 12.46 -4.49 6.97
C THR A 181 11.10 -3.79 6.88
N VAL A 182 11.12 -2.45 7.00
CA VAL A 182 9.93 -1.60 6.92
C VAL A 182 10.17 -0.53 5.89
N ASN A 183 9.43 -0.57 4.77
CA ASN A 183 9.59 0.36 3.65
C ASN A 183 8.25 0.81 3.08
N ALA A 184 8.28 1.82 2.21
CA ALA A 184 7.09 2.26 1.49
C ALA A 184 7.34 2.55 0.01
N ILE A 185 6.25 2.59 -0.75
CA ILE A 185 6.19 3.24 -2.05
C ILE A 185 5.35 4.52 -1.90
N GLU A 186 5.79 5.58 -2.56
CA GLU A 186 5.08 6.86 -2.67
C GLU A 186 4.59 7.05 -4.13
N PRO A 187 3.38 6.59 -4.47
CA PRO A 187 2.83 6.77 -5.81
C PRO A 187 2.50 8.24 -6.10
N GLY A 188 2.67 8.65 -7.36
CA GLY A 188 2.06 9.85 -7.92
C GLY A 188 0.62 9.60 -8.39
N TYR A 189 0.29 10.13 -9.57
CA TYR A 189 -1.02 9.93 -10.20
C TYR A 189 -1.08 8.58 -10.92
N ILE A 190 -1.73 7.61 -10.29
CA ILE A 190 -1.88 6.24 -10.82
C ILE A 190 -3.32 6.03 -11.28
N ASP A 191 -3.51 5.46 -12.47
CA ASP A 191 -4.84 5.19 -13.04
C ASP A 191 -5.55 4.08 -12.26
N THR A 192 -6.34 4.50 -11.31
CA THR A 192 -7.09 3.65 -10.38
C THR A 192 -8.48 4.22 -10.14
N PRO A 193 -9.43 3.42 -9.63
CA PRO A 193 -10.71 3.96 -9.18
C PRO A 193 -10.58 5.08 -8.14
N GLY A 194 -9.52 5.08 -7.33
CA GLY A 194 -9.24 6.16 -6.37
C GLY A 194 -8.95 7.52 -7.02
N LEU A 195 -8.50 7.55 -8.28
CA LEU A 195 -8.23 8.75 -9.04
C LEU A 195 -9.47 9.29 -9.80
N ALA A 196 -10.56 8.52 -9.87
CA ALA A 196 -11.73 8.84 -10.68
C ALA A 196 -12.31 10.25 -10.40
N GLY A 197 -12.36 10.66 -9.14
CA GLY A 197 -12.85 11.99 -8.77
C GLY A 197 -11.96 13.14 -9.28
N LEU A 198 -10.64 12.94 -9.34
CA LEU A 198 -9.72 13.90 -9.93
C LEU A 198 -9.82 13.93 -11.45
N LYS A 199 -9.92 12.76 -12.08
CA LYS A 199 -10.14 12.63 -13.54
C LYS A 199 -11.45 13.31 -13.96
N ALA A 200 -12.52 13.11 -13.22
CA ALA A 200 -13.80 13.77 -13.50
C ALA A 200 -13.74 15.30 -13.36
N ARG A 201 -12.96 15.80 -12.39
CA ARG A 201 -12.84 17.25 -12.13
C ARG A 201 -11.91 17.97 -13.10
N PHE A 202 -10.79 17.39 -13.46
CA PHE A 202 -9.72 18.09 -14.19
C PHE A 202 -9.47 17.54 -15.59
N GLY A 203 -9.98 16.35 -15.92
CA GLY A 203 -9.65 15.63 -17.14
C GLY A 203 -8.31 14.86 -17.02
N GLU A 204 -8.24 13.69 -17.64
CA GLU A 204 -7.03 12.85 -17.62
C GLU A 204 -5.87 13.52 -18.33
N ASP A 205 -6.10 14.05 -19.55
CA ASP A 205 -5.08 14.71 -20.38
C ASP A 205 -4.45 15.90 -19.65
N ARG A 206 -5.26 16.67 -18.91
CA ARG A 206 -4.74 17.80 -18.15
C ARG A 206 -3.88 17.35 -16.97
N ILE A 207 -4.24 16.26 -16.29
CA ILE A 207 -3.40 15.70 -15.23
C ILE A 207 -2.09 15.20 -15.84
N ALA A 208 -2.17 14.44 -16.93
CA ALA A 208 -1.02 13.89 -17.63
C ALA A 208 -0.06 14.96 -18.17
N HIS A 209 -0.62 16.11 -18.63
CA HIS A 209 0.17 17.24 -19.13
C HIS A 209 1.21 17.73 -18.12
N PHE A 210 0.87 17.78 -16.82
CA PHE A 210 1.77 18.24 -15.76
C PHE A 210 2.70 17.16 -15.21
N ILE A 211 2.59 15.93 -15.67
CA ILE A 211 3.53 14.85 -15.34
C ILE A 211 4.65 14.86 -16.39
N PRO A 212 5.94 14.90 -16.04
CA PRO A 212 7.03 14.83 -17.02
C PRO A 212 6.94 13.61 -17.95
N ALA A 213 6.50 12.45 -17.44
CA ALA A 213 6.27 11.24 -18.24
C ALA A 213 5.05 11.33 -19.18
N LYS A 214 4.27 12.43 -19.15
CA LYS A 214 3.11 12.74 -20.02
C LYS A 214 1.99 11.67 -20.01
N ARG A 215 1.86 10.94 -18.94
CA ARG A 215 0.80 9.94 -18.72
C ARG A 215 0.59 9.68 -17.25
N LEU A 216 -0.54 9.10 -16.91
CA LEU A 216 -0.74 8.48 -15.60
C LEU A 216 0.13 7.22 -15.47
N GLY A 217 0.53 6.90 -14.25
CA GLY A 217 1.14 5.61 -13.94
C GLY A 217 0.10 4.51 -13.95
N ARG A 218 0.51 3.29 -14.26
CA ARG A 218 -0.33 2.10 -14.16
C ARG A 218 -0.14 1.44 -12.79
N PRO A 219 -1.17 0.77 -12.25
CA PRO A 219 -1.04 0.04 -10.98
C PRO A 219 0.12 -0.97 -10.96
N GLU A 220 0.41 -1.60 -12.09
CA GLU A 220 1.50 -2.57 -12.25
C GLU A 220 2.88 -1.93 -12.05
N GLU A 221 3.01 -0.63 -12.35
CA GLU A 221 4.26 0.12 -12.14
C GLU A 221 4.55 0.40 -10.66
N ILE A 222 3.54 0.25 -9.80
CA ILE A 222 3.70 0.23 -8.34
C ILE A 222 3.96 -1.18 -7.82
N ALA A 223 3.33 -2.17 -8.42
CA ALA A 223 3.47 -3.57 -8.00
C ALA A 223 4.91 -4.10 -8.16
N GLY A 224 5.63 -3.72 -9.21
CA GLY A 224 7.01 -4.13 -9.44
C GLY A 224 7.96 -3.76 -8.29
N PRO A 225 8.07 -2.47 -7.93
CA PRO A 225 8.84 -2.04 -6.75
C PRO A 225 8.37 -2.67 -5.43
N MET A 226 7.06 -2.94 -5.25
CA MET A 226 6.56 -3.66 -4.06
C MET A 226 7.08 -5.10 -4.00
N VAL A 227 7.11 -5.83 -5.13
CA VAL A 227 7.71 -7.16 -5.21
C VAL A 227 9.20 -7.11 -4.87
N PHE A 228 9.95 -6.15 -5.41
CA PHE A 228 11.36 -5.95 -5.11
C PHE A 228 11.59 -5.75 -3.61
N LEU A 229 10.87 -4.81 -2.98
CA LEU A 229 11.01 -4.54 -1.55
C LEU A 229 10.56 -5.72 -0.67
N ALA A 230 9.67 -6.59 -1.16
CA ALA A 230 9.24 -7.79 -0.48
C ALA A 230 10.24 -8.95 -0.58
N SER A 231 11.13 -8.92 -1.55
CA SER A 231 12.09 -9.99 -1.86
C SER A 231 13.34 -9.95 -0.96
N ASP A 232 14.16 -10.98 -1.08
CA ASP A 232 15.45 -11.05 -0.40
C ASP A 232 16.51 -10.10 -1.04
N GLU A 233 16.28 -9.65 -2.28
CA GLU A 233 17.12 -8.66 -2.97
C GLU A 233 17.15 -7.32 -2.22
N ALA A 234 16.08 -6.97 -1.50
CA ALA A 234 15.95 -5.75 -0.70
C ALA A 234 16.26 -5.97 0.80
N SER A 235 16.93 -7.04 1.17
CA SER A 235 17.17 -7.40 2.58
C SER A 235 17.96 -6.36 3.39
N TYR A 236 18.71 -5.48 2.72
CA TYR A 236 19.47 -4.39 3.36
C TYR A 236 18.84 -3.02 3.19
N ILE A 237 17.58 -2.96 2.64
CA ILE A 237 16.80 -1.74 2.48
C ILE A 237 15.74 -1.70 3.59
N THR A 238 15.85 -0.75 4.51
CA THR A 238 14.85 -0.51 5.55
C THR A 238 14.77 0.96 5.92
N GLY A 239 13.58 1.45 6.22
CA GLY A 239 13.32 2.85 6.51
C GLY A 239 13.13 3.74 5.27
N GLU A 240 13.11 3.16 4.07
CA GLU A 240 13.11 3.90 2.83
C GLU A 240 11.71 4.05 2.20
N THR A 241 11.53 5.14 1.47
CA THR A 241 10.35 5.39 0.65
C THR A 241 10.75 5.58 -0.81
N ILE A 242 10.28 4.70 -1.71
CA ILE A 242 10.55 4.81 -3.14
C ILE A 242 9.43 5.59 -3.81
N VAL A 243 9.77 6.72 -4.43
CA VAL A 243 8.82 7.51 -5.22
C VAL A 243 8.63 6.91 -6.60
N VAL A 244 7.36 6.73 -7.00
CA VAL A 244 6.97 6.23 -8.33
C VAL A 244 5.87 7.15 -8.88
N ASP A 245 6.27 8.26 -9.52
CA ASP A 245 5.37 9.35 -9.86
C ASP A 245 5.55 9.91 -11.30
N GLY A 246 6.39 9.28 -12.13
CA GLY A 246 6.69 9.79 -13.47
C GLY A 246 7.37 11.15 -13.48
N GLY A 247 7.98 11.55 -12.35
CA GLY A 247 8.65 12.83 -12.16
C GLY A 247 7.71 13.97 -11.74
N ALA A 248 6.43 13.69 -11.43
CA ALA A 248 5.41 14.71 -11.21
C ALA A 248 5.75 15.73 -10.10
N ARG A 249 6.56 15.35 -9.11
CA ARG A 249 6.97 16.21 -7.99
C ARG A 249 8.25 17.03 -8.26
N LEU A 250 8.94 16.82 -9.40
CA LEU A 250 10.27 17.39 -9.62
C LEU A 250 10.26 18.81 -10.21
N PRO A 251 9.33 19.18 -11.10
CA PRO A 251 9.34 20.53 -11.66
C PRO A 251 9.17 21.59 -10.56
N GLU A 252 10.05 22.58 -10.56
CA GLU A 252 9.98 23.75 -9.67
C GLU A 252 8.69 24.55 -9.89
N SER A 253 8.18 24.56 -11.14
CA SER A 253 6.91 25.18 -11.53
C SER A 253 6.21 24.34 -12.59
N PRO A 254 4.86 24.33 -12.64
CA PRO A 254 4.11 23.69 -13.72
C PRO A 254 4.53 24.14 -15.11
N VAL A 255 5.10 25.35 -15.25
CA VAL A 255 5.65 25.87 -16.52
C VAL A 255 6.75 24.97 -17.08
N PHE A 256 7.52 24.30 -16.23
CA PHE A 256 8.63 23.42 -16.65
C PHE A 256 8.20 21.95 -16.83
N ALA A 257 6.93 21.63 -16.61
CA ALA A 257 6.36 20.29 -16.85
C ALA A 257 5.73 20.16 -18.26
N GLY A 258 5.60 21.28 -18.96
CA GLY A 258 4.93 21.45 -20.27
C GLY A 258 5.64 20.87 -21.47
#